data_7533d3649d78ea3e8a83f0fa2912007b
#
_entry.id   7533d3649d78ea3e8a83f0fa2912007b
#
_cell.length_a   1.000
_cell.length_b   1.000
_cell.length_c   1.000
_cell.angle_alpha   90.00
_cell.angle_beta   90.00
_cell.angle_gamma   90.00
#
_symmetry.space_group_name_H-M   'P 1'
#
loop_
_entity.id
_entity.type
_entity.pdbx_description
1 polymer ?
#
loop_
_entity_poly.entity_id
_entity_poly.type
_entity_poly.pdbx_seq_one_letter_code
_entity_poly.pdbx_strand_id
1 'polypeptide(L)'
;MKDRDAGGRPAALRRPVDGILLLDKPEGLTSNAALQRVRRAYRARKAGHTGSLDPLASGLLPICFGQATKASGLLLDADKTYDVTIALGERTATGDSEGEVVERAPVPAMDAASVRRAAAGLVGEQEQVPPMYSALKHGGQRLYRLARQGVEVERAPRRVTIHELRLLDLDGPRLRLEVRCSKGTYVRTLAEDLARALGTVGHVASLRRLALGPFDGRQMSTLAEVEALSASLADLDALLLPPDAGLATMPAVQLGVAEEALVLQGQAVFAAGPGGSKVRMYGPGGRFLGVGRMTAEGRRLAPDRIMVELAASASVRA
;
A
#
# COMPACT_ATOMS: atom_id res chain seq x y z
N MET A 1 -1.29 30.35 15.39
CA MET A 1 0.13 30.08 15.62
C MET A 1 0.72 29.75 14.26
N LYS A 2 1.59 30.61 13.68
CA LYS A 2 2.08 30.51 12.31
C LYS A 2 3.13 29.37 12.24
N ASP A 3 2.85 28.36 11.40
CA ASP A 3 3.83 27.29 11.08
C ASP A 3 5.09 27.91 10.48
N ARG A 4 6.19 27.88 11.22
CA ARG A 4 7.54 28.14 10.70
C ARG A 4 8.25 26.81 10.54
N ASP A 5 8.80 26.56 9.35
CA ASP A 5 9.77 25.48 9.18
C ASP A 5 11.03 25.77 10.00
N ALA A 6 11.74 24.71 10.44
CA ALA A 6 12.90 24.77 11.31
C ALA A 6 14.11 25.59 10.78
N GLY A 7 13.94 26.31 9.66
CA GLY A 7 14.95 27.17 9.04
C GLY A 7 14.49 28.62 8.81
N GLY A 8 13.37 29.06 9.38
CA GLY A 8 12.95 30.47 9.32
C GLY A 8 12.44 30.99 7.98
N ARG A 9 12.32 30.15 6.95
CA ARG A 9 11.69 30.50 5.67
C ARG A 9 10.16 30.46 5.81
N PRO A 10 9.40 31.40 5.18
CA PRO A 10 7.95 31.30 5.15
C PRO A 10 7.54 29.97 4.53
N ALA A 11 6.67 29.21 5.22
CA ALA A 11 6.15 27.96 4.72
C ALA A 11 5.55 28.17 3.33
N ALA A 12 6.09 27.54 2.29
CA ALA A 12 5.57 27.65 0.94
C ALA A 12 4.07 27.32 0.96
N LEU A 13 3.25 28.18 0.34
CA LEU A 13 1.80 27.99 0.30
C LEU A 13 1.48 26.59 -0.25
N ARG A 14 0.86 25.77 0.59
CA ARG A 14 0.42 24.43 0.19
C ARG A 14 -0.76 24.54 -0.77
N ARG A 15 -0.73 23.78 -1.87
CA ARG A 15 -1.76 23.77 -2.90
C ARG A 15 -2.66 22.53 -2.81
N PRO A 16 -3.88 22.59 -3.34
CA PRO A 16 -4.67 21.40 -3.60
C PRO A 16 -3.97 20.59 -4.72
N VAL A 17 -3.81 19.30 -4.49
CA VAL A 17 -3.31 18.32 -5.46
C VAL A 17 -4.25 17.14 -5.37
N ASP A 18 -4.71 16.62 -6.50
CA ASP A 18 -5.53 15.42 -6.58
C ASP A 18 -4.92 14.42 -7.55
N GLY A 19 -4.84 13.16 -7.13
CA GLY A 19 -4.31 12.08 -7.96
C GLY A 19 -3.50 11.08 -7.16
N ILE A 20 -2.87 10.15 -7.88
CA ILE A 20 -2.06 9.08 -7.31
C ILE A 20 -0.70 9.09 -8.00
N LEU A 21 0.38 9.26 -7.23
CA LEU A 21 1.74 9.03 -7.70
C LEU A 21 2.15 7.59 -7.38
N LEU A 22 2.69 6.88 -8.36
CA LEU A 22 3.34 5.59 -8.15
C LEU A 22 4.81 5.84 -7.83
N LEU A 23 5.14 5.88 -6.53
CA LEU A 23 6.51 6.12 -6.09
C LEU A 23 7.30 4.81 -6.07
N ASP A 24 8.49 4.79 -6.69
CA ASP A 24 9.52 3.80 -6.41
C ASP A 24 10.25 4.22 -5.11
N LYS A 25 9.83 3.64 -3.99
CA LYS A 25 10.44 3.94 -2.70
C LYS A 25 11.85 3.36 -2.65
N PRO A 26 12.88 4.16 -2.40
CA PRO A 26 14.23 3.64 -2.20
C PRO A 26 14.35 2.89 -0.86
N GLU A 27 15.34 2.04 -0.74
CA GLU A 27 15.77 1.45 0.53
C GLU A 27 16.23 2.50 1.54
N GLY A 28 16.27 2.14 2.82
CA GLY A 28 16.76 2.99 3.92
C GLY A 28 15.77 4.05 4.41
N LEU A 29 14.62 4.24 3.72
CA LEU A 29 13.60 5.20 4.14
C LEU A 29 12.33 4.49 4.62
N THR A 30 11.74 4.99 5.71
CA THR A 30 10.38 4.60 6.06
C THR A 30 9.38 5.12 5.02
N SER A 31 8.25 4.42 4.84
CA SER A 31 7.18 4.88 3.94
C SER A 31 6.68 6.28 4.28
N ASN A 32 6.63 6.64 5.58
CA ASN A 32 6.25 8.00 5.98
C ASN A 32 7.33 9.04 5.64
N ALA A 33 8.61 8.73 5.78
CA ALA A 33 9.68 9.65 5.38
C ALA A 33 9.64 9.94 3.88
N ALA A 34 9.47 8.90 3.05
CA ALA A 34 9.29 9.04 1.61
C ALA A 34 8.03 9.87 1.27
N LEU A 35 6.89 9.57 1.90
CA LEU A 35 5.66 10.36 1.76
C LEU A 35 5.87 11.84 2.05
N GLN A 36 6.56 12.18 3.15
CA GLN A 36 6.78 13.59 3.52
C GLN A 36 7.71 14.31 2.54
N ARG A 37 8.70 13.64 1.95
CA ARG A 37 9.55 14.19 0.89
C ARG A 37 8.73 14.49 -0.36
N VAL A 38 7.96 13.52 -0.85
CA VAL A 38 7.04 13.68 -1.98
C VAL A 38 6.03 14.79 -1.72
N ARG A 39 5.40 14.81 -0.54
CA ARG A 39 4.42 15.85 -0.17
C ARG A 39 5.04 17.25 -0.20
N ARG A 40 6.31 17.40 0.18
CA ARG A 40 7.03 18.69 0.11
C ARG A 40 7.29 19.09 -1.34
N ALA A 41 7.78 18.17 -2.20
CA ALA A 41 8.01 18.42 -3.61
C ALA A 41 6.75 18.95 -4.31
N TYR A 42 5.61 18.30 -4.10
CA TYR A 42 4.31 18.72 -4.63
C TYR A 42 3.69 19.94 -3.93
N ARG A 43 4.24 20.42 -2.81
CA ARG A 43 3.64 21.45 -1.94
C ARG A 43 2.20 21.08 -1.57
N ALA A 44 1.88 19.80 -1.43
CA ALA A 44 0.53 19.30 -1.28
C ALA A 44 -0.03 19.57 0.12
N ARG A 45 -1.33 19.99 0.19
CA ARG A 45 -2.06 20.14 1.45
C ARG A 45 -2.25 18.81 2.15
N LYS A 46 -2.64 17.78 1.39
CA LYS A 46 -3.00 16.45 1.90
C LYS A 46 -2.39 15.37 1.04
N ALA A 47 -1.72 14.41 1.69
CA ALA A 47 -1.20 13.21 1.06
C ALA A 47 -1.22 12.05 2.05
N GLY A 48 -1.28 10.82 1.52
CA GLY A 48 -1.20 9.57 2.27
C GLY A 48 -0.70 8.44 1.39
N HIS A 49 -0.19 7.36 1.96
CA HIS A 49 0.25 6.17 1.21
C HIS A 49 -0.67 4.97 1.44
N THR A 50 -0.65 4.01 0.52
CA THR A 50 -1.44 2.79 0.57
C THR A 50 -0.56 1.59 0.93
N GLY A 51 -0.47 1.29 2.22
CA GLY A 51 0.32 0.17 2.74
C GLY A 51 1.81 0.48 2.89
N SER A 52 2.28 0.36 4.12
CA SER A 52 3.70 0.61 4.45
C SER A 52 4.61 -0.44 3.81
N LEU A 53 5.82 0.00 3.50
CA LEU A 53 7.01 -0.79 3.29
C LEU A 53 7.98 -0.54 4.44
N ASP A 54 8.68 -1.57 4.88
CA ASP A 54 9.76 -1.47 5.87
C ASP A 54 10.93 -0.64 5.29
N PRO A 55 11.84 -0.10 6.10
CA PRO A 55 12.98 0.69 5.61
C PRO A 55 13.84 -0.08 4.60
N LEU A 56 14.17 -1.33 4.88
CA LEU A 56 14.86 -2.27 4.00
C LEU A 56 14.16 -2.41 2.64
N ALA A 57 12.82 -2.41 2.62
CA ALA A 57 12.07 -2.71 1.40
C ALA A 57 12.07 -1.53 0.44
N SER A 58 12.15 -1.82 -0.86
CA SER A 58 12.01 -0.86 -1.97
C SER A 58 10.76 -1.11 -2.81
N GLY A 59 10.55 -0.32 -3.84
CA GLY A 59 9.54 -0.52 -4.87
C GLY A 59 8.24 0.22 -4.64
N LEU A 60 7.18 -0.27 -5.22
CA LEU A 60 5.91 0.41 -5.42
C LEU A 60 5.25 0.87 -4.11
N LEU A 61 5.19 2.18 -3.93
CA LEU A 61 4.47 2.85 -2.83
C LEU A 61 3.53 3.91 -3.42
N PRO A 62 2.26 3.58 -3.68
CA PRO A 62 1.31 4.57 -4.17
C PRO A 62 1.08 5.67 -3.13
N ILE A 63 1.27 6.92 -3.55
CA ILE A 63 1.03 8.14 -2.78
C ILE A 63 -0.24 8.78 -3.30
N CYS A 64 -1.29 8.80 -2.48
CA CYS A 64 -2.56 9.44 -2.79
C CYS A 64 -2.54 10.90 -2.32
N PHE A 65 -3.00 11.82 -3.17
CA PHE A 65 -3.16 13.23 -2.85
C PHE A 65 -4.63 13.62 -2.79
N GLY A 66 -4.94 14.64 -1.98
CA GLY A 66 -6.25 15.28 -1.91
C GLY A 66 -7.40 14.30 -1.74
N GLN A 67 -8.33 14.28 -2.69
CA GLN A 67 -9.51 13.41 -2.67
C GLN A 67 -9.14 11.93 -2.84
N ALA A 68 -8.08 11.60 -3.59
CA ALA A 68 -7.60 10.22 -3.75
C ALA A 68 -7.25 9.57 -2.39
N THR A 69 -6.89 10.35 -1.36
CA THR A 69 -6.66 9.80 -0.01
C THR A 69 -7.89 9.10 0.59
N LYS A 70 -9.09 9.43 0.11
CA LYS A 70 -10.32 8.78 0.54
C LYS A 70 -10.45 7.33 0.02
N ALA A 71 -9.81 7.00 -1.10
CA ALA A 71 -9.77 5.65 -1.66
C ALA A 71 -8.64 4.78 -1.08
N SER A 72 -7.71 5.36 -0.32
CA SER A 72 -6.53 4.63 0.19
C SER A 72 -6.88 3.37 0.98
N GLY A 73 -7.99 3.38 1.73
CA GLY A 73 -8.47 2.22 2.47
C GLY A 73 -8.83 1.01 1.57
N LEU A 74 -9.35 1.27 0.38
CA LEU A 74 -9.69 0.21 -0.58
C LEU A 74 -8.42 -0.43 -1.18
N LEU A 75 -7.38 0.37 -1.40
CA LEU A 75 -6.09 -0.10 -1.88
C LEU A 75 -5.29 -0.87 -0.80
N LEU A 76 -5.51 -0.56 0.48
CA LEU A 76 -4.89 -1.32 1.57
C LEU A 76 -5.30 -2.80 1.56
N ASP A 77 -6.51 -3.08 1.10
CA ASP A 77 -7.09 -4.43 1.05
C ASP A 77 -6.66 -5.23 -0.19
N ALA A 78 -6.03 -4.60 -1.16
CA ALA A 78 -5.59 -5.25 -2.39
C ALA A 78 -4.43 -6.23 -2.17
N ASP A 79 -4.30 -7.21 -3.06
CA ASP A 79 -3.15 -8.11 -3.13
C ASP A 79 -1.86 -7.37 -3.48
N LYS A 80 -0.72 -7.95 -3.10
CA LYS A 80 0.62 -7.41 -3.36
C LYS A 80 1.49 -8.50 -3.97
N THR A 81 2.41 -8.06 -4.85
CA THR A 81 3.47 -8.92 -5.38
C THR A 81 4.82 -8.37 -4.97
N TYR A 82 5.69 -9.26 -4.53
CA TYR A 82 7.04 -8.93 -4.08
C TYR A 82 8.08 -9.80 -4.77
N ASP A 83 9.25 -9.22 -5.02
CA ASP A 83 10.50 -9.91 -5.23
C ASP A 83 11.25 -9.92 -3.90
N VAL A 84 11.58 -11.09 -3.39
CA VAL A 84 12.24 -11.26 -2.10
C VAL A 84 13.47 -12.14 -2.24
N THR A 85 14.57 -11.72 -1.63
CA THR A 85 15.74 -12.56 -1.41
C THR A 85 15.80 -12.98 0.04
N ILE A 86 15.84 -14.26 0.30
CA ILE A 86 15.98 -14.86 1.63
C ILE A 86 17.42 -15.37 1.79
N ALA A 87 18.07 -14.99 2.88
CA ALA A 87 19.34 -15.56 3.29
C ALA A 87 19.07 -16.67 4.33
N LEU A 88 19.55 -17.87 4.03
CA LEU A 88 19.45 -19.04 4.91
C LEU A 88 20.65 -19.17 5.84
N GLY A 89 20.48 -19.87 6.95
CA GLY A 89 21.53 -20.15 7.95
C GLY A 89 21.56 -19.17 9.11
N GLU A 90 20.92 -18.03 9.01
CA GLU A 90 20.85 -17.02 10.07
C GLU A 90 19.44 -16.46 10.21
N ARG A 91 18.93 -16.37 11.44
CA ARG A 91 17.70 -15.68 11.80
C ARG A 91 18.04 -14.40 12.55
N THR A 92 17.37 -13.32 12.24
CA THR A 92 17.57 -12.02 12.88
C THR A 92 16.39 -11.64 13.79
N ALA A 93 16.60 -10.74 14.72
CA ALA A 93 15.57 -10.28 15.65
C ALA A 93 14.39 -9.59 14.95
N THR A 94 14.61 -8.98 13.77
CA THR A 94 13.59 -8.29 12.97
C THR A 94 12.99 -9.18 11.87
N GLY A 95 13.60 -10.34 11.58
CA GLY A 95 13.26 -11.20 10.45
C GLY A 95 13.76 -10.66 9.10
N ASP A 96 14.62 -9.63 9.13
CA ASP A 96 15.26 -9.02 7.97
C ASP A 96 16.72 -8.63 8.29
N SER A 97 17.48 -8.17 7.30
CA SER A 97 18.91 -7.85 7.45
C SER A 97 19.21 -6.59 8.28
N GLU A 98 18.19 -5.84 8.74
CA GLU A 98 18.39 -4.70 9.65
C GLU A 98 18.53 -5.13 11.13
N GLY A 99 18.16 -6.38 11.47
CA GLY A 99 18.20 -6.91 12.82
C GLY A 99 19.51 -7.62 13.16
N GLU A 100 19.82 -7.71 14.46
CA GLU A 100 20.91 -8.52 14.95
C GLU A 100 20.62 -10.01 14.74
N VAL A 101 21.68 -10.79 14.45
CA VAL A 101 21.57 -12.27 14.34
C VAL A 101 21.31 -12.85 15.72
N VAL A 102 20.21 -13.56 15.88
CA VAL A 102 19.78 -14.18 17.14
C VAL A 102 19.89 -15.71 17.12
N GLU A 103 20.03 -16.31 15.93
CA GLU A 103 20.13 -17.77 15.79
C GLU A 103 20.91 -18.11 14.52
N ARG A 104 21.72 -19.18 14.58
CA ARG A 104 22.42 -19.78 13.45
C ARG A 104 22.10 -21.26 13.36
N ALA A 105 21.88 -21.76 12.16
CA ALA A 105 21.70 -23.17 11.87
C ALA A 105 22.42 -23.56 10.58
N PRO A 106 22.90 -24.81 10.48
CA PRO A 106 23.45 -25.31 9.22
C PRO A 106 22.42 -25.20 8.09
N VAL A 107 22.91 -24.90 6.89
CA VAL A 107 22.07 -24.92 5.68
C VAL A 107 22.23 -26.29 5.05
N PRO A 108 21.17 -27.12 4.94
CA PRO A 108 21.23 -28.41 4.28
C PRO A 108 21.58 -28.25 2.79
N ALA A 109 22.20 -29.28 2.21
CA ALA A 109 22.31 -29.33 0.76
C ALA A 109 20.92 -29.38 0.13
N MET A 110 20.63 -28.47 -0.78
CA MET A 110 19.32 -28.35 -1.43
C MET A 110 19.47 -28.09 -2.92
N ASP A 111 18.47 -28.50 -3.67
CA ASP A 111 18.30 -28.20 -5.07
C ASP A 111 17.02 -27.39 -5.32
N ALA A 112 16.88 -26.88 -6.53
CA ALA A 112 15.70 -26.10 -6.90
C ALA A 112 14.38 -26.89 -6.76
N ALA A 113 14.42 -28.23 -6.87
CA ALA A 113 13.23 -29.06 -6.75
C ALA A 113 12.77 -29.15 -5.28
N SER A 114 13.69 -29.32 -4.33
CA SER A 114 13.39 -29.33 -2.90
C SER A 114 12.85 -27.99 -2.42
N VAL A 115 13.45 -26.87 -2.88
CA VAL A 115 12.96 -25.53 -2.57
C VAL A 115 11.55 -25.29 -3.13
N ARG A 116 11.27 -25.69 -4.38
CA ARG A 116 9.92 -25.58 -4.97
C ARG A 116 8.89 -26.41 -4.23
N ARG A 117 9.23 -27.62 -3.76
CA ARG A 117 8.32 -28.43 -2.93
C ARG A 117 8.01 -27.74 -1.60
N ALA A 118 9.02 -27.23 -0.91
CA ALA A 118 8.81 -26.48 0.34
C ALA A 118 7.96 -25.24 0.13
N ALA A 119 8.23 -24.45 -0.93
CA ALA A 119 7.45 -23.28 -1.30
C ALA A 119 5.99 -23.62 -1.63
N ALA A 120 5.74 -24.72 -2.38
CA ALA A 120 4.38 -25.17 -2.69
C ALA A 120 3.56 -25.51 -1.45
N GLY A 121 4.19 -26.01 -0.39
CA GLY A 121 3.55 -26.30 0.90
C GLY A 121 3.09 -25.05 1.66
N LEU A 122 3.56 -23.86 1.27
CA LEU A 122 3.19 -22.58 1.88
C LEU A 122 2.18 -21.78 1.03
N VAL A 123 1.76 -22.30 -0.11
CA VAL A 123 0.71 -21.68 -0.93
C VAL A 123 -0.67 -22.01 -0.37
N GLY A 124 -1.57 -21.04 -0.38
CA GLY A 124 -2.93 -21.17 0.14
C GLY A 124 -3.21 -20.30 1.36
N GLU A 125 -4.32 -20.59 2.02
CA GLU A 125 -4.68 -19.93 3.28
C GLU A 125 -3.85 -20.44 4.43
N GLN A 126 -3.34 -19.54 5.25
CA GLN A 126 -2.58 -19.86 6.44
C GLN A 126 -2.74 -18.82 7.54
N GLU A 127 -2.37 -19.17 8.75
CA GLU A 127 -2.32 -18.24 9.88
C GLU A 127 -0.89 -17.76 10.08
N GLN A 128 -0.71 -16.44 10.14
CA GLN A 128 0.56 -15.82 10.51
C GLN A 128 0.43 -15.05 11.81
N VAL A 129 1.37 -15.24 12.74
CA VAL A 129 1.55 -14.35 13.88
C VAL A 129 2.35 -13.14 13.41
N PRO A 130 1.79 -11.93 13.48
CA PRO A 130 2.51 -10.71 13.05
C PRO A 130 3.81 -10.54 13.85
N PRO A 131 4.93 -10.10 13.22
CA PRO A 131 6.16 -9.86 13.93
C PRO A 131 6.03 -8.68 14.91
N MET A 132 6.83 -8.67 15.97
CA MET A 132 6.90 -7.55 16.92
C MET A 132 7.32 -6.25 16.24
N TYR A 133 8.22 -6.34 15.25
CA TYR A 133 8.64 -5.20 14.43
C TYR A 133 7.61 -4.91 13.34
N SER A 134 6.40 -4.48 13.75
CA SER A 134 5.31 -4.12 12.84
C SER A 134 4.62 -2.81 13.22
N ALA A 135 3.85 -2.26 12.27
CA ALA A 135 3.07 -1.03 12.47
C ALA A 135 1.74 -1.26 13.21
N LEU A 136 1.42 -2.49 13.56
CA LEU A 136 0.22 -2.82 14.33
C LEU A 136 0.25 -2.14 15.70
N LYS A 137 -0.94 -1.90 16.26
CA LYS A 137 -1.08 -1.30 17.59
C LYS A 137 -1.54 -2.33 18.60
N HIS A 138 -0.93 -2.29 19.78
CA HIS A 138 -1.37 -2.99 20.98
C HIS A 138 -1.50 -1.94 22.10
N GLY A 139 -2.65 -1.85 22.76
CA GLY A 139 -2.89 -0.84 23.81
C GLY A 139 -2.68 0.61 23.36
N GLY A 140 -2.94 0.92 22.07
CA GLY A 140 -2.73 2.26 21.49
C GLY A 140 -1.30 2.54 21.01
N GLN A 141 -0.31 1.75 21.39
CA GLN A 141 1.09 1.88 20.98
C GLN A 141 1.42 0.95 19.80
N ARG A 142 2.35 1.37 18.94
CA ARG A 142 2.81 0.53 17.81
C ARG A 142 3.75 -0.57 18.31
N LEU A 143 3.59 -1.79 17.81
CA LEU A 143 4.39 -2.95 18.23
C LEU A 143 5.89 -2.72 18.08
N TYR A 144 6.35 -2.11 16.98
CA TYR A 144 7.77 -1.82 16.79
C TYR A 144 8.38 -0.91 17.89
N ARG A 145 7.57 -0.06 18.54
CA ARG A 145 8.05 0.78 19.66
C ARG A 145 8.23 -0.04 20.93
N LEU A 146 7.29 -0.98 21.20
CA LEU A 146 7.39 -1.91 22.29
C LEU A 146 8.59 -2.86 22.11
N ALA A 147 8.79 -3.38 20.89
CA ALA A 147 9.92 -4.22 20.54
C ALA A 147 11.27 -3.53 20.82
N ARG A 148 11.41 -2.25 20.45
CA ARG A 148 12.63 -1.46 20.74
C ARG A 148 12.86 -1.20 22.23
N GLN A 149 11.84 -1.35 23.06
CA GLN A 149 11.91 -1.25 24.51
C GLN A 149 12.14 -2.61 25.17
N GLY A 150 12.32 -3.68 24.37
CA GLY A 150 12.46 -5.06 24.88
C GLY A 150 11.15 -5.66 25.39
N VAL A 151 10.01 -5.00 25.12
CA VAL A 151 8.70 -5.50 25.56
C VAL A 151 8.11 -6.39 24.48
N GLU A 152 7.90 -7.66 24.80
CA GLU A 152 7.18 -8.59 23.98
C GLU A 152 5.72 -8.67 24.41
N VAL A 153 4.78 -8.71 23.46
CA VAL A 153 3.35 -8.84 23.71
C VAL A 153 2.77 -9.98 22.89
N GLU A 154 1.76 -10.61 23.40
CA GLU A 154 1.00 -11.62 22.68
C GLU A 154 0.29 -11.01 21.47
N ARG A 155 0.35 -11.70 20.34
CA ARG A 155 -0.23 -11.27 19.06
C ARG A 155 -1.12 -12.38 18.52
N ALA A 156 -2.38 -12.04 18.29
CA ALA A 156 -3.31 -12.99 17.69
C ALA A 156 -2.88 -13.35 16.26
N PRO A 157 -2.91 -14.63 15.88
CA PRO A 157 -2.73 -15.06 14.51
C PRO A 157 -3.74 -14.37 13.57
N ARG A 158 -3.35 -14.18 12.32
CA ARG A 158 -4.19 -13.58 11.28
C ARG A 158 -4.19 -14.45 10.05
N ARG A 159 -5.37 -14.64 9.48
CA ARG A 159 -5.50 -15.32 8.19
C ARG A 159 -4.91 -14.47 7.09
N VAL A 160 -4.05 -15.09 6.31
CA VAL A 160 -3.45 -14.56 5.09
C VAL A 160 -3.51 -15.61 4.01
N THR A 161 -3.41 -15.20 2.75
CA THR A 161 -3.38 -16.10 1.61
C THR A 161 -2.12 -15.86 0.80
N ILE A 162 -1.32 -16.88 0.61
CA ILE A 162 -0.24 -16.86 -0.37
C ILE A 162 -0.81 -17.41 -1.67
N HIS A 163 -1.02 -16.52 -2.63
CA HIS A 163 -1.60 -16.92 -3.94
C HIS A 163 -0.58 -17.62 -4.80
N GLU A 164 0.68 -17.20 -4.72
CA GLU A 164 1.79 -17.76 -5.48
C GLU A 164 3.12 -17.54 -4.74
N LEU A 165 3.99 -18.55 -4.80
CA LEU A 165 5.36 -18.48 -4.28
C LEU A 165 6.27 -19.18 -5.30
N ARG A 166 6.93 -18.41 -6.15
CA ARG A 166 7.70 -18.88 -7.28
C ARG A 166 9.20 -18.66 -7.06
N LEU A 167 9.98 -19.74 -7.08
CA LEU A 167 11.44 -19.66 -7.04
C LEU A 167 11.95 -19.06 -8.36
N LEU A 168 12.67 -17.95 -8.27
CA LEU A 168 13.32 -17.29 -9.40
C LEU A 168 14.77 -17.73 -9.54
N ASP A 169 15.50 -17.85 -8.41
CA ASP A 169 16.92 -18.19 -8.39
C ASP A 169 17.30 -18.88 -7.08
N LEU A 170 18.34 -19.70 -7.14
CA LEU A 170 18.97 -20.40 -6.02
C LEU A 170 20.49 -20.28 -6.17
N ASP A 171 21.10 -19.46 -5.32
CA ASP A 171 22.55 -19.25 -5.28
C ASP A 171 23.08 -19.54 -3.87
N GLY A 172 23.61 -20.74 -3.68
CA GLY A 172 24.09 -21.22 -2.40
C GLY A 172 23.01 -21.10 -1.32
N PRO A 173 23.25 -20.33 -0.21
CA PRO A 173 22.27 -20.14 0.84
C PRO A 173 21.26 -19.02 0.54
N ARG A 174 21.21 -18.50 -0.66
CA ARG A 174 20.31 -17.41 -1.07
C ARG A 174 19.21 -17.90 -1.98
N LEU A 175 17.97 -17.60 -1.62
CA LEU A 175 16.78 -17.91 -2.40
C LEU A 175 16.16 -16.59 -2.87
N ARG A 176 15.97 -16.43 -4.18
CA ARG A 176 15.18 -15.34 -4.73
C ARG A 176 13.83 -15.85 -5.19
N LEU A 177 12.76 -15.27 -4.66
CA LEU A 177 11.39 -15.69 -4.96
C LEU A 177 10.52 -14.51 -5.34
N GLU A 178 9.52 -14.79 -6.17
CA GLU A 178 8.38 -13.91 -6.35
C GLU A 178 7.21 -14.42 -5.52
N VAL A 179 6.60 -13.51 -4.75
CA VAL A 179 5.50 -13.80 -3.81
C VAL A 179 4.29 -12.96 -4.19
N ARG A 180 3.15 -13.60 -4.50
CA ARG A 180 1.86 -12.92 -4.59
C ARG A 180 1.00 -13.30 -3.39
N CYS A 181 0.54 -12.31 -2.63
CA CYS A 181 -0.13 -12.56 -1.35
C CYS A 181 -1.23 -11.53 -1.05
N SER A 182 -2.15 -11.93 -0.18
CA SER A 182 -3.23 -11.08 0.31
C SER A 182 -2.72 -9.96 1.22
N LYS A 183 -3.62 -9.02 1.54
CA LYS A 183 -3.36 -8.00 2.57
C LYS A 183 -2.93 -8.63 3.90
N GLY A 184 -2.08 -7.91 4.63
CA GLY A 184 -1.69 -8.30 6.00
C GLY A 184 -0.61 -9.36 6.08
N THR A 185 -0.19 -9.94 4.95
CA THR A 185 0.93 -10.89 4.89
C THR A 185 2.24 -10.20 5.23
N TYR A 186 3.00 -10.82 6.15
CA TYR A 186 4.37 -10.44 6.48
C TYR A 186 5.33 -11.36 5.72
N VAL A 187 6.00 -10.81 4.70
CA VAL A 187 6.97 -11.57 3.89
C VAL A 187 8.15 -12.04 4.75
N ARG A 188 8.49 -11.32 5.81
CA ARG A 188 9.51 -11.73 6.79
C ARG A 188 9.12 -13.03 7.52
N THR A 189 7.88 -13.13 7.99
CA THR A 189 7.36 -14.37 8.59
C THR A 189 7.34 -15.51 7.57
N LEU A 190 6.89 -15.24 6.33
CA LEU A 190 6.91 -16.25 5.26
C LEU A 190 8.34 -16.74 4.94
N ALA A 191 9.33 -15.86 5.00
CA ALA A 191 10.74 -16.22 4.80
C ALA A 191 11.25 -17.15 5.90
N GLU A 192 10.92 -16.87 7.16
CA GLU A 192 11.24 -17.74 8.29
C GLU A 192 10.54 -19.11 8.20
N ASP A 193 9.27 -19.12 7.77
CA ASP A 193 8.49 -20.36 7.60
C ASP A 193 9.07 -21.22 6.47
N LEU A 194 9.48 -20.61 5.35
CA LEU A 194 10.13 -21.31 4.26
C LEU A 194 11.50 -21.88 4.70
N ALA A 195 12.30 -21.09 5.40
CA ALA A 195 13.59 -21.57 5.94
C ALA A 195 13.40 -22.76 6.87
N ARG A 196 12.39 -22.71 7.75
CA ARG A 196 12.04 -23.82 8.66
C ARG A 196 11.59 -25.07 7.88
N ALA A 197 10.78 -24.90 6.84
CA ALA A 197 10.37 -26.00 5.95
C ALA A 197 11.55 -26.65 5.20
N LEU A 198 12.63 -25.91 5.01
CA LEU A 198 13.89 -26.38 4.43
C LEU A 198 14.87 -26.97 5.48
N GLY A 199 14.49 -27.01 6.77
CA GLY A 199 15.31 -27.58 7.86
C GLY A 199 16.41 -26.65 8.37
N THR A 200 16.25 -25.34 8.20
CA THR A 200 17.21 -24.32 8.66
C THR A 200 16.48 -23.07 9.19
N VAL A 201 17.21 -22.01 9.43
CA VAL A 201 16.67 -20.70 9.74
C VAL A 201 16.99 -19.71 8.62
N GLY A 202 16.27 -18.57 8.54
CA GLY A 202 16.52 -17.57 7.50
C GLY A 202 15.88 -16.24 7.81
N HIS A 203 16.27 -15.24 7.04
CA HIS A 203 15.71 -13.88 7.12
C HIS A 203 15.63 -13.25 5.73
N VAL A 204 14.84 -12.19 5.61
CA VAL A 204 14.76 -11.40 4.37
C VAL A 204 16.03 -10.57 4.22
N ALA A 205 16.80 -10.85 3.15
CA ALA A 205 18.01 -10.09 2.80
C ALA A 205 17.67 -8.86 1.93
N SER A 206 16.68 -8.98 1.03
CA SER A 206 16.15 -7.85 0.26
C SER A 206 14.67 -8.06 -0.05
N LEU A 207 13.94 -6.96 -0.21
CA LEU A 207 12.51 -7.00 -0.49
C LEU A 207 12.13 -5.84 -1.41
N ARG A 208 11.47 -6.16 -2.53
CA ARG A 208 10.95 -5.15 -3.45
C ARG A 208 9.48 -5.42 -3.77
N ARG A 209 8.62 -4.44 -3.53
CA ARG A 209 7.22 -4.56 -3.95
C ARG A 209 7.08 -4.24 -5.43
N LEU A 210 6.64 -5.21 -6.22
CA LEU A 210 6.47 -5.11 -7.67
C LEU A 210 5.08 -4.62 -8.05
N ALA A 211 4.03 -5.05 -7.30
CA ALA A 211 2.65 -4.72 -7.60
C ALA A 211 1.80 -4.51 -6.35
N LEU A 212 0.73 -3.71 -6.47
CA LEU A 212 -0.29 -3.49 -5.47
C LEU A 212 -1.65 -3.24 -6.16
N GLY A 213 -2.59 -4.20 -6.00
CA GLY A 213 -3.89 -4.12 -6.65
C GLY A 213 -3.77 -3.95 -8.17
N PRO A 214 -4.36 -2.88 -8.74
CA PRO A 214 -4.30 -2.65 -10.19
C PRO A 214 -2.96 -2.08 -10.67
N PHE A 215 -2.03 -1.73 -9.77
CA PHE A 215 -0.75 -1.13 -10.12
C PHE A 215 0.34 -2.20 -10.21
N ASP A 216 0.99 -2.30 -11.36
CA ASP A 216 2.04 -3.30 -11.66
C ASP A 216 3.47 -2.73 -11.59
N GLY A 217 3.64 -1.51 -11.11
CA GLY A 217 4.94 -0.87 -10.92
C GLY A 217 5.68 -0.44 -12.19
N ARG A 218 5.10 -0.58 -13.40
CA ARG A 218 5.78 -0.20 -14.66
C ARG A 218 5.94 1.31 -14.85
N GLN A 219 5.14 2.11 -14.17
CA GLN A 219 5.09 3.57 -14.30
C GLN A 219 5.51 4.27 -13.00
N MET A 220 6.42 3.65 -12.23
CA MET A 220 6.92 4.28 -11.01
C MET A 220 7.89 5.41 -11.32
N SER A 221 7.80 6.49 -10.54
CA SER A 221 8.81 7.54 -10.49
C SER A 221 9.68 7.35 -9.27
N THR A 222 10.99 7.49 -9.41
CA THR A 222 11.92 7.48 -8.28
C THR A 222 11.76 8.73 -7.42
N LEU A 223 12.15 8.65 -6.17
CA LEU A 223 12.15 9.82 -5.29
C LEU A 223 13.07 10.94 -5.79
N ALA A 224 14.18 10.58 -6.41
CA ALA A 224 15.13 11.54 -7.00
C ALA A 224 14.52 12.31 -8.18
N GLU A 225 13.80 11.62 -9.09
CA GLU A 225 13.07 12.25 -10.19
C GLU A 225 12.01 13.22 -9.68
N VAL A 226 11.20 12.80 -8.69
CA VAL A 226 10.17 13.66 -8.08
C VAL A 226 10.79 14.91 -7.46
N GLU A 227 11.94 14.80 -6.80
CA GLU A 227 12.62 15.93 -6.19
C GLU A 227 13.28 16.85 -7.24
N ALA A 228 13.84 16.29 -8.30
CA ALA A 228 14.40 17.06 -9.41
C ALA A 228 13.33 17.91 -10.12
N LEU A 229 12.10 17.36 -10.30
CA LEU A 229 10.98 18.05 -10.90
C LEU A 229 10.30 19.07 -9.98
N SER A 230 10.72 19.23 -8.72
CA SER A 230 10.06 20.11 -7.74
C SER A 230 10.04 21.61 -8.11
N ALA A 231 10.84 22.03 -9.07
CA ALA A 231 10.82 23.39 -9.63
C ALA A 231 9.66 23.60 -10.59
N SER A 232 9.19 22.56 -11.31
CA SER A 232 8.09 22.59 -12.27
C SER A 232 6.88 21.83 -11.75
N LEU A 233 5.88 22.54 -11.25
CA LEU A 233 4.67 21.90 -10.72
C LEU A 233 3.86 21.21 -11.84
N ALA A 234 3.94 21.71 -13.08
CA ALA A 234 3.25 21.09 -14.22
C ALA A 234 3.84 19.71 -14.55
N ASP A 235 5.17 19.59 -14.53
CA ASP A 235 5.85 18.31 -14.79
C ASP A 235 5.58 17.30 -13.65
N LEU A 236 5.52 17.77 -12.39
CA LEU A 236 5.10 16.93 -11.27
C LEU A 236 3.65 16.44 -11.44
N ASP A 237 2.73 17.32 -11.84
CA ASP A 237 1.32 16.96 -11.99
C ASP A 237 1.11 15.98 -13.15
N ALA A 238 1.95 16.02 -14.17
CA ALA A 238 1.95 15.05 -15.27
C ALA A 238 2.30 13.61 -14.85
N LEU A 239 2.95 13.43 -13.70
CA LEU A 239 3.22 12.11 -13.13
C LEU A 239 2.01 11.49 -12.40
N LEU A 240 0.95 12.27 -12.17
CA LEU A 240 -0.19 11.81 -11.39
C LEU A 240 -1.17 11.01 -12.25
N LEU A 241 -1.52 9.85 -11.75
CA LEU A 241 -2.69 9.10 -12.22
C LEU A 241 -3.98 9.73 -11.67
N PRO A 242 -5.12 9.55 -12.35
CA PRO A 242 -6.42 10.01 -11.86
C PRO A 242 -6.75 9.45 -10.47
N PRO A 243 -7.57 10.14 -9.65
CA PRO A 243 -7.92 9.70 -8.30
C PRO A 243 -8.59 8.33 -8.21
N ASP A 244 -9.23 7.89 -9.28
CA ASP A 244 -9.92 6.61 -9.41
C ASP A 244 -9.08 5.49 -10.03
N ALA A 245 -7.83 5.76 -10.44
CA ALA A 245 -6.95 4.76 -11.07
C ALA A 245 -6.77 3.51 -10.18
N GLY A 246 -6.73 3.70 -8.86
CA GLY A 246 -6.65 2.60 -7.89
C GLY A 246 -7.92 1.76 -7.77
N LEU A 247 -9.01 2.15 -8.42
CA LEU A 247 -10.31 1.51 -8.39
C LEU A 247 -10.70 0.90 -9.76
N ALA A 248 -9.75 0.78 -10.68
CA ALA A 248 -10.01 0.39 -12.08
C ALA A 248 -10.77 -0.94 -12.23
N THR A 249 -10.58 -1.88 -11.31
CA THR A 249 -11.29 -3.17 -11.30
C THR A 249 -12.74 -3.09 -10.79
N MET A 250 -13.12 -1.97 -10.16
CA MET A 250 -14.48 -1.76 -9.67
C MET A 250 -15.40 -1.35 -10.81
N PRO A 251 -16.63 -1.90 -10.93
CA PRO A 251 -17.59 -1.49 -11.95
C PRO A 251 -17.87 0.02 -11.91
N ALA A 252 -18.20 0.58 -13.06
CA ALA A 252 -18.54 1.99 -13.21
C ALA A 252 -20.04 2.18 -13.45
N VAL A 253 -20.62 3.25 -12.88
CA VAL A 253 -22.00 3.69 -13.13
C VAL A 253 -21.96 5.14 -13.56
N GLN A 254 -22.59 5.44 -14.71
CA GLN A 254 -22.76 6.79 -15.24
C GLN A 254 -24.06 7.37 -14.69
N LEU A 255 -24.00 8.62 -14.24
CA LEU A 255 -25.13 9.36 -13.70
C LEU A 255 -25.47 10.56 -14.60
N GLY A 256 -26.73 10.90 -14.67
CA GLY A 256 -27.18 12.13 -15.29
C GLY A 256 -26.95 13.36 -14.38
N VAL A 257 -27.28 14.54 -14.89
CA VAL A 257 -27.11 15.82 -14.14
C VAL A 257 -27.95 15.84 -12.86
N ALA A 258 -29.19 15.33 -12.89
CA ALA A 258 -30.06 15.31 -11.74
C ALA A 258 -29.56 14.34 -10.66
N GLU A 259 -29.16 13.13 -11.06
CA GLU A 259 -28.62 12.12 -10.16
C GLU A 259 -27.28 12.56 -9.55
N GLU A 260 -26.40 13.21 -10.34
CA GLU A 260 -25.15 13.80 -9.81
C GLU A 260 -25.44 14.77 -8.68
N ALA A 261 -26.37 15.71 -8.87
CA ALA A 261 -26.72 16.69 -7.87
C ALA A 261 -27.21 16.05 -6.55
N LEU A 262 -28.03 15.01 -6.66
CA LEU A 262 -28.54 14.26 -5.49
C LEU A 262 -27.44 13.47 -4.79
N VAL A 263 -26.60 12.77 -5.55
CA VAL A 263 -25.49 11.97 -5.01
C VAL A 263 -24.48 12.84 -4.28
N LEU A 264 -24.17 14.04 -4.79
CA LEU A 264 -23.27 14.99 -4.15
C LEU A 264 -23.82 15.51 -2.80
N GLN A 265 -25.15 15.45 -2.62
CA GLN A 265 -25.81 15.73 -1.34
C GLN A 265 -25.94 14.50 -0.44
N GLY A 266 -25.39 13.35 -0.83
CA GLY A 266 -25.47 12.10 -0.07
C GLY A 266 -26.75 11.30 -0.27
N GLN A 267 -27.59 11.67 -1.24
CA GLN A 267 -28.88 11.01 -1.49
C GLN A 267 -28.72 9.81 -2.43
N ALA A 268 -29.49 8.76 -2.18
CA ALA A 268 -29.56 7.61 -3.06
C ALA A 268 -30.42 7.90 -4.29
N VAL A 269 -29.96 7.45 -5.47
CA VAL A 269 -30.61 7.70 -6.75
C VAL A 269 -30.98 6.40 -7.45
N PHE A 270 -31.88 6.48 -8.43
CA PHE A 270 -32.12 5.36 -9.36
C PHE A 270 -30.98 5.32 -10.38
N ALA A 271 -30.35 4.16 -10.49
CA ALA A 271 -29.30 3.89 -11.47
C ALA A 271 -29.22 2.38 -11.70
N ALA A 272 -28.93 1.97 -12.91
CA ALA A 272 -28.68 0.57 -13.24
C ALA A 272 -27.21 0.22 -12.98
N GLY A 273 -26.97 -0.93 -12.36
CA GLY A 273 -25.61 -1.41 -12.09
C GLY A 273 -25.59 -2.82 -11.49
N PRO A 274 -24.41 -3.38 -11.25
CA PRO A 274 -24.28 -4.73 -10.69
C PRO A 274 -24.79 -4.76 -9.24
N GLY A 275 -25.83 -5.55 -8.99
CA GLY A 275 -26.50 -5.63 -7.69
C GLY A 275 -25.55 -6.00 -6.55
N GLY A 276 -25.72 -5.36 -5.39
CA GLY A 276 -24.95 -5.60 -4.18
C GLY A 276 -23.50 -5.11 -4.21
N SER A 277 -23.01 -4.63 -5.35
CA SER A 277 -21.59 -4.29 -5.54
C SER A 277 -21.29 -2.85 -5.16
N LYS A 278 -20.01 -2.60 -4.78
CA LYS A 278 -19.44 -1.25 -4.81
C LYS A 278 -19.14 -0.86 -6.25
N VAL A 279 -19.41 0.40 -6.58
CA VAL A 279 -19.23 0.94 -7.93
C VAL A 279 -18.55 2.29 -7.90
N ARG A 280 -17.82 2.62 -8.97
CA ARG A 280 -17.33 3.97 -9.25
C ARG A 280 -18.46 4.78 -9.85
N MET A 281 -18.70 5.98 -9.31
CA MET A 281 -19.73 6.90 -9.78
C MET A 281 -19.10 7.96 -10.68
N TYR A 282 -19.68 8.16 -11.86
CA TYR A 282 -19.26 9.21 -12.78
C TYR A 282 -20.46 10.08 -13.14
N GLY A 283 -20.27 11.39 -13.13
CA GLY A 283 -21.21 12.38 -13.64
C GLY A 283 -21.10 12.58 -15.14
N PRO A 284 -21.86 13.52 -15.69
CA PRO A 284 -21.76 13.93 -17.10
C PRO A 284 -20.35 14.31 -17.48
N GLY A 285 -19.95 13.96 -18.72
CA GLY A 285 -18.59 14.21 -19.21
C GLY A 285 -17.51 13.32 -18.60
N GLY A 286 -17.88 12.26 -17.86
CA GLY A 286 -16.91 11.30 -17.30
C GLY A 286 -16.22 11.78 -16.03
N ARG A 287 -16.73 12.80 -15.34
CA ARG A 287 -16.19 13.29 -14.08
C ARG A 287 -16.37 12.25 -12.98
N PHE A 288 -15.28 11.78 -12.39
CA PHE A 288 -15.33 10.87 -11.25
C PHE A 288 -15.89 11.58 -10.00
N LEU A 289 -16.94 11.02 -9.40
CA LEU A 289 -17.63 11.57 -8.24
C LEU A 289 -17.27 10.88 -6.93
N GLY A 290 -16.86 9.60 -7.02
CA GLY A 290 -16.54 8.79 -5.86
C GLY A 290 -17.03 7.35 -5.97
N VAL A 291 -17.21 6.71 -4.81
CA VAL A 291 -17.65 5.31 -4.70
C VAL A 291 -19.05 5.26 -4.10
N GLY A 292 -19.90 4.44 -4.65
CA GLY A 292 -21.22 4.12 -4.14
C GLY A 292 -21.46 2.62 -4.02
N ARG A 293 -22.61 2.25 -3.51
CA ARG A 293 -23.07 0.87 -3.38
C ARG A 293 -24.42 0.70 -4.08
N MET A 294 -24.51 -0.30 -4.93
CA MET A 294 -25.76 -0.71 -5.54
C MET A 294 -26.60 -1.52 -4.53
N THR A 295 -27.92 -1.34 -4.55
CA THR A 295 -28.84 -2.30 -3.88
C THR A 295 -28.71 -3.69 -4.48
N ALA A 296 -29.21 -4.70 -3.77
CA ALA A 296 -29.15 -6.10 -4.25
C ALA A 296 -29.78 -6.28 -5.63
N GLU A 297 -30.88 -5.54 -5.92
CA GLU A 297 -31.61 -5.59 -7.17
C GLU A 297 -30.93 -4.81 -8.31
N GLY A 298 -29.84 -4.09 -8.02
CA GLY A 298 -29.08 -3.31 -9.00
C GLY A 298 -29.83 -2.09 -9.58
N ARG A 299 -30.85 -1.57 -8.88
CA ARG A 299 -31.72 -0.48 -9.34
C ARG A 299 -31.54 0.85 -8.61
N ARG A 300 -30.91 0.85 -7.44
CA ARG A 300 -30.60 2.08 -6.68
C ARG A 300 -29.14 2.10 -6.29
N LEU A 301 -28.56 3.29 -6.36
CA LEU A 301 -27.19 3.61 -6.00
C LEU A 301 -27.20 4.56 -4.80
N ALA A 302 -26.59 4.14 -3.70
CA ALA A 302 -26.33 4.98 -2.55
C ALA A 302 -24.85 5.41 -2.54
N PRO A 303 -24.52 6.70 -2.41
CA PRO A 303 -23.12 7.13 -2.28
C PRO A 303 -22.53 6.61 -0.96
N ASP A 304 -21.35 5.98 -1.04
CA ASP A 304 -20.57 5.52 0.11
C ASP A 304 -19.48 6.56 0.45
N ARG A 305 -18.87 7.14 -0.59
CA ARG A 305 -17.80 8.13 -0.41
C ARG A 305 -17.70 9.10 -1.59
N ILE A 306 -17.99 10.37 -1.34
CA ILE A 306 -17.83 11.45 -2.33
C ILE A 306 -16.37 11.88 -2.37
N MET A 307 -15.80 11.93 -3.58
CA MET A 307 -14.38 12.16 -3.83
C MET A 307 -14.14 13.38 -4.77
N VAL A 308 -15.06 14.32 -4.78
CA VAL A 308 -14.90 15.61 -5.43
C VAL A 308 -14.83 16.71 -4.36
N GLU A 309 -14.16 17.82 -4.66
CA GLU A 309 -14.33 19.03 -3.87
C GLU A 309 -15.73 19.60 -4.18
N LEU A 310 -16.58 19.63 -3.17
CA LEU A 310 -17.81 20.39 -3.26
C LEU A 310 -17.43 21.88 -3.25
N ALA A 311 -17.86 22.64 -4.22
CA ALA A 311 -17.75 24.08 -4.15
C ALA A 311 -18.40 24.52 -2.84
N ALA A 312 -17.65 25.30 -2.04
CA ALA A 312 -18.20 25.85 -0.82
C ALA A 312 -19.49 26.57 -1.20
N SER A 313 -20.63 26.08 -0.70
CA SER A 313 -21.90 26.80 -0.87
C SER A 313 -21.66 28.20 -0.31
N ALA A 314 -21.72 29.20 -1.19
CA ALA A 314 -21.77 30.57 -0.77
C ALA A 314 -22.96 30.65 0.19
N SER A 315 -22.69 30.73 1.49
CA SER A 315 -23.72 30.99 2.49
C SER A 315 -24.24 32.39 2.16
N VAL A 316 -25.35 32.43 1.44
CA VAL A 316 -26.20 33.62 1.39
C VAL A 316 -26.67 33.86 2.85
N ARG A 317 -25.95 34.68 3.57
CA ARG A 317 -26.49 35.31 4.76
C ARG A 317 -27.44 36.38 4.24
N ALA A 318 -28.74 36.10 4.34
CA ALA A 318 -29.79 37.11 4.28
C ALA A 318 -29.82 37.91 5.58
#